data_362c435ddb88c8b34062eae733c15acf
#
_entry.id   362c435ddb88c8b34062eae733c15acf
#
_cell.length_a   1.000
_cell.length_b   1.000
_cell.length_c   1.000
_cell.angle_alpha   90.00
_cell.angle_beta   90.00
_cell.angle_gamma   90.00
#
_symmetry.space_group_name_H-M   'P 1'
#
loop_
_entity.id
_entity.type
_entity.pdbx_description
1 polymer ?
#
loop_
_entity_poly.entity_id
_entity_poly.type
_entity_poly.pdbx_seq_one_letter_code
_entity_poly.pdbx_strand_id
1 'polypeptide(L)'
;AVKVTPGVFSPDGFVVGKVFTDCNRNGVQDVGELGVPGVRIYMEDGNFVVTDREGKYNFYGIKPITHVLKVDNTTLPNNAELVLISNRQAGDPASRFVDLKRGELHRADFAIADTAGECSQALATQIEARRSKIDAQLDALEQTLRQDLNVDAQSSYVTDVQGQPASGCIS
;
A
#
# COMPACT_ATOMS: atom_id res chain seq x y z
N ALA A 1 13.98 -35.41 12.76
CA ALA A 1 13.89 -34.20 11.96
C ALA A 1 13.30 -33.08 12.77
N VAL A 2 13.80 -31.92 12.52
CA VAL A 2 13.27 -30.76 13.18
C VAL A 2 11.86 -30.51 12.71
N LYS A 3 10.99 -30.38 13.65
CA LYS A 3 9.65 -30.03 13.28
C LYS A 3 9.59 -28.58 13.02
N VAL A 4 9.21 -28.27 11.85
CA VAL A 4 9.04 -26.90 11.47
C VAL A 4 7.63 -26.51 11.81
N THR A 5 7.47 -25.47 12.58
CA THR A 5 6.12 -24.98 12.85
C THR A 5 5.58 -24.30 11.60
N PRO A 6 4.32 -24.53 11.26
CA PRO A 6 3.76 -23.94 10.05
C PRO A 6 3.87 -22.42 10.01
N GLY A 7 3.82 -21.76 11.14
CA GLY A 7 3.94 -20.31 11.16
C GLY A 7 5.34 -19.79 10.86
N VAL A 8 6.36 -20.63 11.03
CA VAL A 8 7.75 -20.24 10.82
C VAL A 8 8.22 -20.54 9.41
N PHE A 9 7.76 -21.66 8.86
CA PHE A 9 8.19 -22.11 7.55
C PHE A 9 7.02 -22.32 6.61
N SER A 10 6.17 -21.32 6.53
CA SER A 10 5.05 -21.37 5.59
C SER A 10 5.58 -21.40 4.16
N PRO A 11 5.00 -22.23 3.29
CA PRO A 11 5.37 -22.21 1.88
C PRO A 11 4.84 -20.99 1.15
N ASP A 12 3.97 -20.22 1.79
CA ASP A 12 3.36 -19.06 1.15
C ASP A 12 4.42 -17.99 0.86
N GLY A 13 4.18 -17.25 -0.18
CA GLY A 13 5.07 -16.16 -0.58
C GLY A 13 4.43 -14.81 -0.36
N PHE A 14 5.17 -13.79 -0.79
CA PHE A 14 4.74 -12.40 -0.67
C PHE A 14 4.89 -11.73 -2.02
N VAL A 15 3.96 -10.86 -2.35
CA VAL A 15 4.09 -10.00 -3.52
C VAL A 15 4.16 -8.56 -3.03
N VAL A 16 5.20 -7.85 -3.43
CA VAL A 16 5.39 -6.44 -3.09
C VAL A 16 5.63 -5.66 -4.36
N GLY A 17 5.30 -4.40 -4.34
CA GLY A 17 5.55 -3.55 -5.49
C GLY A 17 5.12 -2.14 -5.24
N LYS A 18 5.12 -1.38 -6.32
CA LYS A 18 4.71 0.02 -6.28
C LYS A 18 4.04 0.40 -7.59
N VAL A 19 3.25 1.46 -7.52
CA VAL A 19 2.74 2.15 -8.70
C VAL A 19 3.43 3.50 -8.72
N PHE A 20 4.07 3.84 -9.82
CA PHE A 20 4.86 5.07 -9.90
C PHE A 20 4.65 5.78 -11.23
N THR A 21 4.97 7.07 -11.26
CA THR A 21 4.95 7.82 -12.51
C THR A 21 6.24 7.54 -13.28
N ASP A 22 6.09 7.24 -14.57
CA ASP A 22 7.21 6.99 -15.46
C ASP A 22 7.09 7.97 -16.62
N CYS A 23 7.55 9.18 -16.37
CA CYS A 23 7.29 10.30 -17.27
C CYS A 23 8.04 10.19 -18.58
N ASN A 24 9.23 9.61 -18.54
CA ASN A 24 10.04 9.39 -19.71
C ASN A 24 9.86 8.00 -20.32
N ARG A 25 8.97 7.19 -19.76
CA ARG A 25 8.62 5.86 -20.24
C ARG A 25 9.83 4.92 -20.36
N ASN A 26 10.75 5.02 -19.41
CA ASN A 26 11.94 4.17 -19.40
C ASN A 26 11.80 2.90 -18.56
N GLY A 27 10.65 2.73 -17.88
CA GLY A 27 10.38 1.54 -17.08
C GLY A 27 10.98 1.55 -15.69
N VAL A 28 11.62 2.64 -15.30
CA VAL A 28 12.27 2.79 -13.99
C VAL A 28 11.81 4.08 -13.34
N GLN A 29 11.63 4.06 -12.04
CA GLN A 29 11.30 5.27 -11.31
C GLN A 29 12.56 6.11 -11.11
N ASP A 30 12.63 7.23 -11.78
CA ASP A 30 13.76 8.16 -11.68
C ASP A 30 13.53 9.19 -10.57
N VAL A 31 14.57 9.95 -10.28
CA VAL A 31 14.48 11.04 -9.31
C VAL A 31 13.45 12.05 -9.82
N GLY A 32 12.52 12.42 -8.96
CA GLY A 32 11.45 13.35 -9.30
C GLY A 32 10.17 12.66 -9.78
N GLU A 33 10.24 11.39 -10.10
CA GLU A 33 9.04 10.61 -10.41
C GLU A 33 8.41 10.09 -9.12
N LEU A 34 7.09 10.18 -9.03
CA LEU A 34 6.41 9.98 -7.77
C LEU A 34 5.72 8.61 -7.70
N GLY A 35 5.64 8.07 -6.49
CA GLY A 35 4.75 6.94 -6.23
C GLY A 35 3.31 7.44 -6.24
N VAL A 36 2.38 6.59 -6.67
CA VAL A 36 0.97 6.96 -6.85
C VAL A 36 0.11 6.29 -5.78
N PRO A 37 -0.38 7.04 -4.81
CA PRO A 37 -1.21 6.47 -3.76
C PRO A 37 -2.65 6.29 -4.21
N GLY A 38 -3.38 5.43 -3.50
CA GLY A 38 -4.81 5.26 -3.73
C GLY A 38 -5.17 4.43 -4.95
N VAL A 39 -4.23 3.68 -5.52
CA VAL A 39 -4.48 2.81 -6.66
C VAL A 39 -4.83 1.41 -6.16
N ARG A 40 -5.91 0.86 -6.68
CA ARG A 40 -6.38 -0.47 -6.28
C ARG A 40 -5.83 -1.53 -7.21
N ILE A 41 -5.30 -2.59 -6.61
CA ILE A 41 -4.73 -3.72 -7.35
C ILE A 41 -5.43 -4.98 -6.89
N TYR A 42 -6.02 -5.70 -7.83
CA TYR A 42 -6.74 -6.95 -7.58
C TYR A 42 -5.87 -8.15 -7.92
N MET A 43 -6.10 -9.23 -7.18
CA MET A 43 -5.60 -10.54 -7.53
C MET A 43 -6.74 -11.35 -8.17
N GLU A 44 -6.43 -12.43 -8.85
CA GLU A 44 -7.42 -13.25 -9.57
C GLU A 44 -8.56 -13.78 -8.69
N ASP A 45 -8.33 -13.88 -7.37
CA ASP A 45 -9.35 -14.37 -6.45
C ASP A 45 -10.27 -13.26 -5.93
N GLY A 46 -10.11 -12.05 -6.41
CA GLY A 46 -10.93 -10.92 -5.99
C GLY A 46 -10.38 -10.15 -4.80
N ASN A 47 -9.36 -10.65 -4.13
CA ASN A 47 -8.70 -9.88 -3.08
C ASN A 47 -8.01 -8.67 -3.68
N PHE A 48 -7.94 -7.59 -2.93
CA PHE A 48 -7.30 -6.39 -3.43
C PHE A 48 -6.57 -5.65 -2.32
N VAL A 49 -5.64 -4.82 -2.74
CA VAL A 49 -4.94 -3.87 -1.87
C VAL A 49 -4.97 -2.51 -2.54
N VAL A 50 -4.72 -1.48 -1.75
CA VAL A 50 -4.65 -0.10 -2.23
C VAL A 50 -3.26 0.42 -1.91
N THR A 51 -2.63 1.11 -2.86
CA THR A 51 -1.30 1.64 -2.65
C THR A 51 -1.30 2.69 -1.54
N ASP A 52 -0.23 2.70 -0.75
CA ASP A 52 -0.06 3.65 0.35
C ASP A 52 0.38 5.03 -0.16
N ARG A 53 0.71 5.94 0.76
CA ARG A 53 1.09 7.30 0.38
C ARG A 53 2.34 7.37 -0.50
N GLU A 54 3.16 6.32 -0.47
CA GLU A 54 4.37 6.22 -1.30
C GLU A 54 4.14 5.41 -2.57
N GLY A 55 2.90 4.99 -2.80
CA GLY A 55 2.57 4.18 -3.96
C GLY A 55 2.90 2.71 -3.82
N LYS A 56 3.22 2.25 -2.63
CA LYS A 56 3.63 0.86 -2.39
C LYS A 56 2.45 -0.01 -1.99
N TYR A 57 2.55 -1.28 -2.30
CA TYR A 57 1.53 -2.26 -1.93
C TYR A 57 2.17 -3.61 -1.64
N ASN A 58 1.42 -4.46 -0.98
CA ASN A 58 1.85 -5.84 -0.75
C ASN A 58 0.66 -6.78 -0.58
N PHE A 59 0.91 -8.05 -0.90
CA PHE A 59 -0.01 -9.15 -0.60
C PHE A 59 0.76 -10.16 0.24
N TYR A 60 0.17 -10.60 1.33
CA TYR A 60 0.77 -11.57 2.24
C TYR A 60 0.17 -12.94 2.08
N GLY A 61 0.92 -13.96 2.45
CA GLY A 61 0.41 -15.30 2.58
C GLY A 61 -0.20 -15.85 1.31
N ILE A 62 0.48 -15.62 0.19
CA ILE A 62 -0.02 -15.99 -1.13
C ILE A 62 0.50 -17.36 -1.50
N LYS A 63 -0.36 -18.20 -2.06
CA LYS A 63 0.03 -19.55 -2.47
C LYS A 63 1.12 -19.52 -3.53
N PRO A 64 2.07 -20.46 -3.49
CA PRO A 64 3.17 -20.49 -4.46
C PRO A 64 2.72 -21.08 -5.80
N ILE A 65 1.89 -20.35 -6.50
CA ILE A 65 1.38 -20.70 -7.83
C ILE A 65 1.43 -19.44 -8.68
N THR A 66 1.06 -19.54 -9.92
CA THR A 66 0.97 -18.37 -10.79
C THR A 66 -0.25 -17.54 -10.44
N HIS A 67 -0.05 -16.26 -10.23
CA HIS A 67 -1.11 -15.31 -9.93
C HIS A 67 -1.17 -14.23 -10.99
N VAL A 68 -2.32 -13.60 -11.11
CA VAL A 68 -2.51 -12.46 -11.99
C VAL A 68 -2.93 -11.28 -11.14
N LEU A 69 -2.17 -10.21 -11.21
CA LEU A 69 -2.51 -8.94 -10.58
C LEU A 69 -3.10 -8.03 -11.65
N LYS A 70 -4.08 -7.25 -11.27
CA LYS A 70 -4.70 -6.30 -12.18
C LYS A 70 -4.98 -4.98 -11.51
N VAL A 71 -4.57 -3.90 -12.16
CA VAL A 71 -4.82 -2.55 -11.68
C VAL A 71 -6.22 -2.12 -12.07
N ASP A 72 -6.92 -1.53 -11.12
CA ASP A 72 -8.23 -0.93 -11.38
C ASP A 72 -8.02 0.47 -11.98
N ASN A 73 -8.24 0.58 -13.27
CA ASN A 73 -8.03 1.83 -14.00
C ASN A 73 -8.85 2.99 -13.45
N THR A 74 -9.99 2.70 -12.83
CA THR A 74 -10.86 3.75 -12.29
C THR A 74 -10.25 4.45 -11.08
N THR A 75 -9.21 3.87 -10.48
CA THR A 75 -8.54 4.43 -9.31
C THR A 75 -7.29 5.24 -9.68
N LEU A 76 -6.93 5.30 -10.94
CA LEU A 76 -5.79 6.09 -11.40
C LEU A 76 -6.12 7.59 -11.38
N PRO A 77 -5.09 8.45 -11.29
CA PRO A 77 -5.31 9.89 -11.46
C PRO A 77 -5.92 10.20 -12.82
N ASN A 78 -6.62 11.34 -12.92
CA ASN A 78 -7.18 11.77 -14.20
C ASN A 78 -6.07 11.99 -15.22
N ASN A 79 -6.34 11.63 -16.45
CA ASN A 79 -5.40 11.77 -17.57
C ASN A 79 -4.12 10.94 -17.40
N ALA A 80 -4.15 9.93 -16.54
CA ALA A 80 -3.04 8.99 -16.40
C ALA A 80 -3.37 7.69 -17.13
N GLU A 81 -2.36 7.10 -17.74
CA GLU A 81 -2.48 5.80 -18.39
C GLU A 81 -1.38 4.88 -17.92
N LEU A 82 -1.66 3.60 -17.89
CA LEU A 82 -0.65 2.60 -17.54
C LEU A 82 0.32 2.39 -18.70
N VAL A 83 1.57 2.11 -18.34
CA VAL A 83 2.66 1.93 -19.30
C VAL A 83 3.21 0.53 -19.17
N LEU A 84 3.50 -0.12 -20.29
CA LEU A 84 4.16 -1.42 -20.26
C LEU A 84 5.61 -1.26 -19.83
N ILE A 85 6.00 -1.99 -18.79
CA ILE A 85 7.37 -1.96 -18.27
C ILE A 85 7.98 -3.36 -18.15
N SER A 86 7.23 -4.39 -18.49
CA SER A 86 7.68 -5.78 -18.33
C SER A 86 6.95 -6.70 -19.29
N ASN A 87 7.64 -7.70 -19.79
CA ASN A 87 7.00 -8.73 -20.62
C ASN A 87 6.08 -9.62 -19.79
N ARG A 88 6.18 -9.59 -18.47
CA ARG A 88 5.25 -10.30 -17.59
C ARG A 88 3.86 -9.68 -17.60
N GLN A 89 3.68 -8.56 -18.24
CA GLN A 89 2.38 -7.93 -18.43
C GLN A 89 1.65 -8.47 -19.65
N ALA A 90 2.32 -9.27 -20.47
CA ALA A 90 1.72 -9.92 -21.64
C ALA A 90 0.99 -8.92 -22.55
N GLY A 91 1.55 -7.73 -22.72
CA GLY A 91 0.98 -6.70 -23.59
C GLY A 91 -0.12 -5.86 -22.94
N ASP A 92 -0.57 -6.18 -21.73
CA ASP A 92 -1.57 -5.41 -21.00
C ASP A 92 -0.92 -4.69 -19.82
N PRO A 93 -0.73 -3.36 -19.88
CA PRO A 93 -0.05 -2.65 -18.80
C PRO A 93 -0.82 -2.65 -17.47
N ALA A 94 -2.09 -3.04 -17.48
CA ALA A 94 -2.88 -3.16 -16.27
C ALA A 94 -2.74 -4.52 -15.60
N SER A 95 -2.13 -5.48 -16.27
CA SER A 95 -1.99 -6.85 -15.78
C SER A 95 -0.54 -7.19 -15.50
N ARG A 96 -0.32 -8.08 -14.55
CA ARG A 96 1.00 -8.60 -14.26
C ARG A 96 0.89 -10.06 -13.84
N PHE A 97 1.58 -10.93 -14.53
CA PHE A 97 1.66 -12.34 -14.16
C PHE A 97 2.80 -12.53 -13.17
N VAL A 98 2.50 -13.13 -12.05
CA VAL A 98 3.45 -13.40 -11.00
C VAL A 98 3.54 -14.90 -10.80
N ASP A 99 4.69 -15.47 -11.15
CA ASP A 99 4.95 -16.87 -10.98
C ASP A 99 5.64 -17.05 -9.64
N LEU A 100 4.83 -17.13 -8.59
CA LEU A 100 5.31 -17.10 -7.22
C LEU A 100 5.83 -18.45 -6.79
N LYS A 101 7.03 -18.48 -6.24
CA LYS A 101 7.63 -19.70 -5.72
C LYS A 101 7.48 -19.77 -4.21
N ARG A 102 7.73 -20.95 -3.68
CA ARG A 102 7.60 -21.19 -2.24
C ARG A 102 8.49 -20.25 -1.46
N GLY A 103 7.91 -19.52 -0.53
CA GLY A 103 8.65 -18.60 0.33
C GLY A 103 9.25 -17.40 -0.36
N GLU A 104 8.91 -17.15 -1.60
CA GLU A 104 9.48 -16.07 -2.39
C GLU A 104 8.88 -14.71 -2.01
N LEU A 105 9.73 -13.70 -2.01
CA LEU A 105 9.31 -12.30 -2.01
C LEU A 105 9.41 -11.81 -3.45
N HIS A 106 8.28 -11.76 -4.13
CA HIS A 106 8.24 -11.39 -5.55
C HIS A 106 7.90 -9.91 -5.71
N ARG A 107 8.64 -9.23 -6.54
CA ARG A 107 8.40 -7.81 -6.81
C ARG A 107 7.64 -7.63 -8.12
N ALA A 108 6.56 -6.85 -8.08
CA ALA A 108 5.76 -6.55 -9.24
C ALA A 108 5.35 -5.08 -9.20
N ASP A 109 5.89 -4.28 -10.12
CA ASP A 109 5.63 -2.85 -10.20
C ASP A 109 4.73 -2.52 -11.38
N PHE A 110 4.05 -1.38 -11.27
CA PHE A 110 3.24 -0.82 -12.36
C PHE A 110 3.65 0.64 -12.54
N ALA A 111 3.60 1.11 -13.78
CA ALA A 111 3.95 2.48 -14.10
C ALA A 111 2.79 3.18 -14.79
N ILE A 112 2.66 4.47 -14.52
CA ILE A 112 1.70 5.32 -15.22
C ILE A 112 2.42 6.51 -15.84
N ALA A 113 1.84 7.05 -16.87
CA ALA A 113 2.31 8.27 -17.50
C ALA A 113 1.10 9.13 -17.85
N ASP A 114 1.36 10.40 -18.15
CA ASP A 114 0.32 11.31 -18.58
C ASP A 114 -0.08 10.94 -20.01
N THR A 115 -1.36 10.95 -20.30
CA THR A 115 -1.85 10.69 -21.65
C THR A 115 -1.36 11.73 -22.65
N ALA A 116 -0.95 12.90 -22.19
CA ALA A 116 -0.38 13.94 -23.03
C ALA A 116 1.09 13.70 -23.40
N GLY A 117 1.71 12.64 -22.87
CA GLY A 117 3.08 12.25 -23.23
C GLY A 117 4.09 12.45 -22.12
N GLU A 118 4.21 13.65 -21.60
CA GLU A 118 5.08 13.94 -20.46
C GLU A 118 4.23 14.17 -19.24
N CYS A 119 4.82 13.94 -18.06
CA CYS A 119 4.08 14.17 -16.83
C CYS A 119 3.84 15.65 -16.63
N SER A 120 2.58 16.00 -16.54
CA SER A 120 2.19 17.38 -16.35
C SER A 120 2.20 17.76 -14.88
N GLN A 121 2.23 19.06 -14.62
CA GLN A 121 2.07 19.58 -13.26
C GLN A 121 0.70 19.17 -12.70
N ALA A 122 -0.30 19.02 -13.54
CA ALA A 122 -1.62 18.58 -13.11
C ALA A 122 -1.58 17.17 -12.51
N LEU A 123 -0.81 16.26 -13.10
CA LEU A 123 -0.65 14.91 -12.57
C LEU A 123 0.06 14.95 -11.21
N ALA A 124 1.12 15.72 -11.08
CA ALA A 124 1.82 15.87 -9.81
C ALA A 124 0.90 16.45 -8.74
N THR A 125 0.09 17.43 -9.09
CA THR A 125 -0.87 18.04 -8.17
C THR A 125 -1.90 17.02 -7.68
N GLN A 126 -2.40 16.18 -8.56
CA GLN A 126 -3.33 15.12 -8.16
C GLN A 126 -2.70 14.13 -7.21
N ILE A 127 -1.47 13.75 -7.44
CA ILE A 127 -0.74 12.83 -6.56
C ILE A 127 -0.54 13.46 -5.18
N GLU A 128 -0.15 14.71 -5.14
CA GLU A 128 0.01 15.43 -3.87
C GLU A 128 -1.32 15.58 -3.12
N ALA A 129 -2.41 15.81 -3.84
CA ALA A 129 -3.74 15.87 -3.23
C ALA A 129 -4.11 14.52 -2.60
N ARG A 130 -3.79 13.43 -3.26
CA ARG A 130 -4.02 12.08 -2.70
C ARG A 130 -3.21 11.83 -1.45
N ARG A 131 -1.95 12.24 -1.44
CA ARG A 131 -1.08 12.14 -0.26
C ARG A 131 -1.63 12.93 0.91
N SER A 132 -2.02 14.17 0.65
CA SER A 132 -2.58 15.03 1.69
C SER A 132 -3.85 14.44 2.29
N LYS A 133 -4.68 13.84 1.47
CA LYS A 133 -5.91 13.19 1.95
C LYS A 133 -5.59 12.01 2.84
N ILE A 134 -4.63 11.19 2.46
CA ILE A 134 -4.21 10.05 3.26
C ILE A 134 -3.60 10.52 4.58
N ASP A 135 -2.74 11.53 4.54
CA ASP A 135 -2.12 12.08 5.75
C ASP A 135 -3.18 12.62 6.71
N ALA A 136 -4.19 13.32 6.19
CA ALA A 136 -5.28 13.81 7.01
C ALA A 136 -6.10 12.68 7.64
N GLN A 137 -6.34 11.61 6.90
CA GLN A 137 -7.05 10.45 7.41
C GLN A 137 -6.25 9.74 8.50
N LEU A 138 -4.94 9.61 8.32
CA LEU A 138 -4.08 8.99 9.31
C LEU A 138 -4.00 9.85 10.58
N ASP A 139 -3.91 11.16 10.46
CA ASP A 139 -3.89 12.06 11.58
C ASP A 139 -5.20 11.99 12.37
N ALA A 140 -6.32 11.96 11.68
CA ALA A 140 -7.63 11.84 12.32
C ALA A 140 -7.76 10.51 13.09
N LEU A 141 -7.27 9.42 12.48
CA LEU A 141 -7.29 8.12 13.13
C LEU A 141 -6.39 8.11 14.36
N GLU A 142 -5.22 8.70 14.26
CA GLU A 142 -4.29 8.77 15.37
C GLU A 142 -4.89 9.55 16.54
N GLN A 143 -5.53 10.67 16.26
CA GLN A 143 -6.19 11.46 17.29
C GLN A 143 -7.31 10.67 17.96
N THR A 144 -8.09 9.94 17.19
CA THR A 144 -9.16 9.11 17.74
C THR A 144 -8.59 8.05 18.66
N LEU A 145 -7.53 7.38 18.24
CA LEU A 145 -6.88 6.35 19.05
C LEU A 145 -6.29 6.93 20.34
N ARG A 146 -5.71 8.10 20.27
CA ARG A 146 -5.18 8.77 21.46
C ARG A 146 -6.27 9.12 22.44
N GLN A 147 -7.40 9.59 21.97
CA GLN A 147 -8.54 9.89 22.83
C GLN A 147 -9.05 8.64 23.51
N ASP A 148 -9.18 7.54 22.77
CA ASP A 148 -9.63 6.28 23.34
C ASP A 148 -8.66 5.77 24.41
N LEU A 149 -7.37 5.84 24.15
CA LEU A 149 -6.35 5.43 25.11
C LEU A 149 -6.36 6.31 26.34
N ASN A 150 -6.57 7.61 26.19
CA ASN A 150 -6.64 8.51 27.33
C ASN A 150 -7.85 8.22 28.20
N VAL A 151 -9.00 7.94 27.59
CA VAL A 151 -10.19 7.58 28.33
C VAL A 151 -9.96 6.30 29.12
N ASP A 152 -9.37 5.29 28.51
CA ASP A 152 -9.09 4.04 29.21
C ASP A 152 -8.07 4.25 30.32
N ALA A 153 -7.04 5.02 30.08
CA ALA A 153 -6.04 5.30 31.11
C ALA A 153 -6.64 6.06 32.28
N GLN A 154 -7.51 7.01 32.02
CA GLN A 154 -8.16 7.75 33.07
C GLN A 154 -9.10 6.86 33.87
N SER A 155 -9.83 6.00 33.24
CA SER A 155 -10.71 5.05 33.94
C SER A 155 -9.91 4.13 34.84
N SER A 156 -8.84 3.58 34.35
CA SER A 156 -7.98 2.71 35.14
C SER A 156 -7.36 3.47 36.30
N TYR A 157 -6.92 4.66 36.04
CA TYR A 157 -6.28 5.48 37.04
C TYR A 157 -7.24 5.82 38.15
N VAL A 158 -8.44 6.22 37.82
CA VAL A 158 -9.46 6.51 38.84
C VAL A 158 -9.76 5.31 39.71
N THR A 159 -9.82 4.15 39.10
CA THR A 159 -10.06 2.91 39.81
C THR A 159 -8.93 2.62 40.79
N ASP A 160 -7.70 2.82 40.39
CA ASP A 160 -6.57 2.56 41.25
C ASP A 160 -6.47 3.55 42.34
N VAL A 161 -6.65 4.77 42.02
CA VAL A 161 -6.34 5.79 42.94
C VAL A 161 -7.37 5.98 43.92
N GLN A 162 -8.41 5.46 43.66
CA GLN A 162 -9.36 5.74 44.60
C GLN A 162 -9.31 4.95 45.72
N GLY A 163 -8.51 4.47 45.49
CA GLY A 163 -7.94 4.36 46.53
C GLY A 163 -7.52 5.69 46.91
N GLN A 164 -7.18 6.54 46.30
CA GLN A 164 -6.66 7.69 46.60
C GLN A 164 -6.69 8.60 45.60
N PRO A 165 -6.65 9.42 45.34
CA PRO A 165 -6.98 10.27 44.45
C PRO A 165 -6.26 10.53 43.51
N ALA A 166 -6.50 10.78 43.27
CA ALA A 166 -6.00 11.05 42.30
C ALA A 166 -5.34 12.15 42.30
N SER A 167 -5.04 12.27 42.87
CA SER A 167 -4.65 13.04 42.77
C SER A 167 -4.07 13.37 42.46
N GLY A 168 -3.87 13.38 42.42
CA GLY A 168 -3.41 13.67 41.90
C GLY A 168 -2.77 13.64 42.06
N CYS A 169 -2.42 13.33 42.58
CA CYS A 169 -2.07 13.18 42.47
C CYS A 169 -1.85 13.10 42.27
N ILE A 170 -1.81 13.02 42.64
CA ILE A 170 -1.90 12.82 42.23
C ILE A 170 -1.94 13.21 41.71
N SER A 171 -1.73 13.38 41.88
CA SER A 171 -1.95 13.65 41.26
C SER A 171 -2.08 13.76 40.85
#